data_e1603fcad3655714b21e4ffdf9b9316b
#
_entry.id   e1603fcad3655714b21e4ffdf9b9316b
#
_cell.length_a   1.000
_cell.length_b   1.000
_cell.length_c   1.000
_cell.angle_alpha   90.00
_cell.angle_beta   90.00
_cell.angle_gamma   90.00
#
_symmetry.space_group_name_H-M   'P 1'
#
loop_
_entity.id
_entity.type
_entity.pdbx_description
1 polymer ?
#
loop_
_entity_poly.entity_id
_entity_poly.type
_entity_poly.pdbx_seq_one_letter_code
_entity_poly.pdbx_strand_id
1 'polypeptide(L)'
;MKRKITILTIAFLSSMLMYANAFAAATGRCGDSITWTLDDSGNLTLSGSGEMWNNDYGDSPFKDYEIRKATVEYGITSIGESAFLGCRGMTELTLPNSVTSIGGNAFEGCNGLTELILPNSVTSIGDYAFFGCSGLTELTLPNSVTSIGGNAF
;
A
#
# COMPACT_ATOMS: atom_id res chain seq x y z
N MET A 1 -40.26 -30.31 32.12
CA MET A 1 -40.02 -29.90 30.73
C MET A 1 -38.54 -29.58 30.55
N LYS A 2 -37.79 -30.47 29.91
CA LYS A 2 -36.38 -30.23 29.62
C LYS A 2 -36.31 -29.46 28.28
N ARG A 3 -35.84 -28.22 28.31
CA ARG A 3 -35.59 -27.42 27.10
C ARG A 3 -34.36 -27.96 26.39
N LYS A 4 -34.54 -28.53 25.21
CA LYS A 4 -33.44 -28.81 24.29
C LYS A 4 -32.95 -27.46 23.71
N ILE A 5 -31.81 -26.99 24.16
CA ILE A 5 -31.15 -25.83 23.53
C ILE A 5 -30.50 -26.35 22.24
N THR A 6 -30.97 -25.85 21.13
CA THR A 6 -30.59 -26.28 19.80
C THR A 6 -29.17 -25.79 19.53
N ILE A 7 -28.25 -26.72 19.33
CA ILE A 7 -26.80 -26.49 18.99
C ILE A 7 -26.64 -25.74 17.65
N LEU A 8 -27.70 -25.46 16.93
CA LEU A 8 -27.70 -24.82 15.61
C LEU A 8 -27.25 -23.34 15.64
N THR A 9 -27.47 -22.65 16.77
CA THR A 9 -27.10 -21.22 16.89
C THR A 9 -25.63 -20.99 17.12
N ILE A 10 -24.90 -21.93 17.71
CA ILE A 10 -23.46 -21.82 17.98
C ILE A 10 -22.64 -22.11 16.72
N ALA A 11 -23.09 -23.05 15.89
CA ALA A 11 -22.43 -23.37 14.63
C ALA A 11 -22.56 -22.23 13.60
N PHE A 12 -23.68 -21.48 13.62
CA PHE A 12 -23.87 -20.33 12.71
C PHE A 12 -23.02 -19.13 13.12
N LEU A 13 -22.85 -18.88 14.44
CA LEU A 13 -21.95 -17.82 14.92
C LEU A 13 -20.47 -18.15 14.64
N SER A 14 -20.07 -19.42 14.77
CA SER A 14 -18.67 -19.81 14.52
C SER A 14 -18.35 -19.79 13.03
N SER A 15 -19.29 -20.13 12.14
CA SER A 15 -19.10 -20.03 10.69
C SER A 15 -19.06 -18.56 10.21
N MET A 16 -19.86 -17.68 10.83
CA MET A 16 -19.84 -16.25 10.53
C MET A 16 -18.55 -15.57 11.04
N LEU A 17 -18.00 -16.00 12.19
CA LEU A 17 -16.70 -15.54 12.68
C LEU A 17 -15.55 -16.06 11.78
N MET A 18 -15.64 -17.27 11.24
CA MET A 18 -14.64 -17.79 10.29
C MET A 18 -14.66 -17.04 8.94
N TYR A 19 -15.85 -16.62 8.48
CA TYR A 19 -15.94 -15.78 7.27
C TYR A 19 -15.46 -14.35 7.49
N ALA A 20 -15.58 -13.79 8.71
CA ALA A 20 -15.08 -12.44 9.03
C ALA A 20 -13.54 -12.41 9.15
N ASN A 21 -12.89 -13.53 9.47
CA ASN A 21 -11.41 -13.61 9.56
C ASN A 21 -10.74 -13.97 8.22
N ALA A 22 -11.48 -14.19 7.15
CA ALA A 22 -10.92 -14.55 5.84
C ALA A 22 -10.58 -13.32 4.96
N PHE A 23 -10.78 -12.08 5.45
CA PHE A 23 -10.70 -10.89 4.60
C PHE A 23 -9.51 -9.97 4.84
N ALA A 24 -8.84 -10.02 5.98
CA ALA A 24 -7.61 -9.25 6.18
C ALA A 24 -6.69 -9.92 7.19
N ALA A 25 -5.44 -10.19 6.81
CA ALA A 25 -4.38 -10.66 7.71
C ALA A 25 -3.94 -9.54 8.68
N ALA A 26 -4.00 -8.29 8.24
CA ALA A 26 -3.68 -7.11 9.05
C ALA A 26 -4.43 -5.87 8.57
N THR A 27 -4.58 -4.91 9.47
CA THR A 27 -5.16 -3.60 9.18
C THR A 27 -4.45 -2.52 9.98
N GLY A 28 -4.50 -1.26 9.52
CA GLY A 28 -3.91 -0.15 10.24
C GLY A 28 -4.22 1.20 9.61
N ARG A 29 -3.46 2.20 10.00
CA ARG A 29 -3.54 3.56 9.47
C ARG A 29 -2.19 4.02 8.96
N CYS A 30 -2.20 4.86 7.94
CA CYS A 30 -1.00 5.48 7.37
C CYS A 30 -1.24 6.94 6.93
N GLY A 31 -2.27 7.56 7.47
CA GLY A 31 -2.66 8.96 7.30
C GLY A 31 -3.79 9.30 8.25
N ASP A 32 -4.15 10.59 8.37
CA ASP A 32 -5.21 11.03 9.30
C ASP A 32 -6.57 10.43 8.93
N SER A 33 -6.83 10.28 7.64
CA SER A 33 -8.06 9.69 7.11
C SER A 33 -7.78 8.54 6.15
N ILE A 34 -6.60 7.89 6.26
CA ILE A 34 -6.20 6.76 5.44
C ILE A 34 -6.04 5.52 6.29
N THR A 35 -6.75 4.47 5.92
CA THR A 35 -6.63 3.13 6.50
C THR A 35 -6.08 2.17 5.45
N TRP A 36 -5.50 1.08 5.91
CA TRP A 36 -5.06 0.01 5.02
C TRP A 36 -5.51 -1.36 5.53
N THR A 37 -5.68 -2.26 4.59
CA THR A 37 -5.95 -3.68 4.82
C THR A 37 -4.97 -4.52 4.02
N LEU A 38 -4.51 -5.61 4.62
CA LEU A 38 -3.63 -6.59 3.98
C LEU A 38 -4.29 -7.95 4.09
N ASP A 39 -4.44 -8.67 2.98
CA ASP A 39 -4.96 -10.04 2.97
C ASP A 39 -3.83 -11.08 3.10
N ASP A 40 -4.22 -12.35 3.31
CA ASP A 40 -3.29 -13.49 3.46
C ASP A 40 -2.46 -13.76 2.18
N SER A 41 -2.84 -13.19 1.04
CA SER A 41 -2.14 -13.32 -0.24
C SER A 41 -1.10 -12.22 -0.46
N GLY A 42 -0.98 -11.26 0.46
CA GLY A 42 -0.07 -10.12 0.36
C GLY A 42 -0.64 -8.96 -0.47
N ASN A 43 -1.96 -8.89 -0.67
CA ASN A 43 -2.60 -7.77 -1.33
C ASN A 43 -2.90 -6.68 -0.29
N LEU A 44 -2.22 -5.56 -0.42
CA LEU A 44 -2.41 -4.36 0.39
C LEU A 44 -3.34 -3.39 -0.33
N THR A 45 -4.37 -2.93 0.37
CA THR A 45 -5.27 -1.88 -0.12
C THR A 45 -5.25 -0.70 0.84
N LEU A 46 -4.99 0.49 0.32
CA LEU A 46 -5.07 1.75 1.06
C LEU A 46 -6.33 2.48 0.63
N SER A 47 -7.17 2.86 1.61
CA SER A 47 -8.47 3.49 1.40
C SER A 47 -8.59 4.75 2.23
N GLY A 48 -9.30 5.75 1.71
CA GLY A 48 -9.53 7.01 2.42
C GLY A 48 -9.18 8.23 1.59
N SER A 49 -8.77 9.30 2.25
CA SER A 49 -8.49 10.57 1.56
C SER A 49 -7.41 11.38 2.27
N GLY A 50 -6.77 12.26 1.48
CA GLY A 50 -5.71 13.14 1.96
C GLY A 50 -4.31 12.55 1.81
N GLU A 51 -3.40 13.02 2.61
CA GLU A 51 -1.98 12.67 2.52
C GLU A 51 -1.64 11.47 3.41
N MET A 52 -0.75 10.59 2.92
CA MET A 52 -0.10 9.62 3.79
C MET A 52 0.88 10.34 4.72
N TRP A 53 1.07 9.78 5.92
CA TRP A 53 2.11 10.26 6.82
C TRP A 53 3.51 10.02 6.24
N ASN A 54 4.40 10.97 6.52
CA ASN A 54 5.84 10.76 6.32
C ASN A 54 6.38 9.91 7.48
N ASN A 55 7.22 8.96 7.15
CA ASN A 55 7.82 8.07 8.14
C ASN A 55 9.33 8.31 8.18
N ASP A 56 9.94 8.11 9.35
CA ASP A 56 11.39 8.11 9.46
C ASP A 56 12.00 6.96 8.61
N TYR A 57 13.25 7.15 8.20
CA TYR A 57 13.93 6.13 7.41
C TYR A 57 14.02 4.80 8.18
N GLY A 58 13.50 3.74 7.59
CA GLY A 58 13.42 2.42 8.21
C GLY A 58 12.15 2.15 9.02
N ASP A 59 11.24 3.13 9.15
CA ASP A 59 9.98 3.00 9.89
C ASP A 59 8.75 2.90 9.00
N SER A 60 8.91 2.31 7.81
CA SER A 60 7.76 2.00 6.94
C SER A 60 6.65 1.28 7.72
N PRO A 61 5.38 1.68 7.58
CA PRO A 61 4.25 1.00 8.22
C PRO A 61 4.09 -0.44 7.72
N PHE A 62 4.77 -0.81 6.65
CA PHE A 62 4.69 -2.11 6.00
C PHE A 62 5.95 -2.96 6.15
N LYS A 63 6.96 -2.52 6.91
CA LYS A 63 8.28 -3.18 7.04
C LYS A 63 8.24 -4.63 7.51
N ASP A 64 7.22 -4.98 8.31
CA ASP A 64 7.07 -6.31 8.91
C ASP A 64 6.10 -7.23 8.11
N TYR A 65 5.64 -6.77 6.94
CA TYR A 65 4.66 -7.48 6.13
C TYR A 65 5.22 -7.87 4.76
N GLU A 66 4.81 -9.04 4.27
CA GLU A 66 5.05 -9.44 2.88
C GLU A 66 4.01 -8.83 1.95
N ILE A 67 4.33 -7.69 1.35
CA ILE A 67 3.48 -7.06 0.35
C ILE A 67 3.85 -7.60 -1.03
N ARG A 68 2.87 -8.10 -1.77
CA ARG A 68 3.01 -8.55 -3.17
C ARG A 68 2.37 -7.59 -4.16
N LYS A 69 1.24 -7.03 -3.78
CA LYS A 69 0.50 -6.06 -4.56
C LYS A 69 0.06 -4.92 -3.65
N ALA A 70 0.24 -3.68 -4.10
CA ALA A 70 -0.29 -2.50 -3.42
C ALA A 70 -1.28 -1.77 -4.33
N THR A 71 -2.47 -1.50 -3.81
CA THR A 71 -3.50 -0.71 -4.46
C THR A 71 -3.80 0.51 -3.60
N VAL A 72 -3.54 1.69 -4.14
CA VAL A 72 -3.92 2.96 -3.53
C VAL A 72 -5.22 3.42 -4.16
N GLU A 73 -6.27 3.60 -3.35
CA GLU A 73 -7.59 4.00 -3.85
C GLU A 73 -7.68 5.51 -4.08
N TYR A 74 -8.65 5.91 -4.91
CA TYR A 74 -8.92 7.30 -5.21
C TYR A 74 -9.29 8.10 -3.94
N GLY A 75 -8.74 9.31 -3.83
CA GLY A 75 -8.89 10.19 -2.67
C GLY A 75 -7.57 10.43 -1.92
N ILE A 76 -6.63 9.48 -1.99
CA ILE A 76 -5.28 9.64 -1.46
C ILE A 76 -4.48 10.54 -2.40
N THR A 77 -3.85 11.59 -1.85
CA THR A 77 -3.24 12.67 -2.64
C THR A 77 -1.71 12.65 -2.65
N SER A 78 -1.09 11.97 -1.68
CA SER A 78 0.36 11.80 -1.64
C SER A 78 0.75 10.42 -1.13
N ILE A 79 1.88 9.92 -1.59
CA ILE A 79 2.60 8.79 -0.97
C ILE A 79 3.66 9.41 -0.05
N GLY A 80 3.61 9.06 1.24
CA GLY A 80 4.51 9.62 2.25
C GLY A 80 5.95 9.14 2.12
N GLU A 81 6.87 9.86 2.77
CA GLU A 81 8.28 9.47 2.85
C GLU A 81 8.41 8.08 3.47
N SER A 82 9.30 7.26 2.93
CA SER A 82 9.60 5.89 3.37
C SER A 82 8.38 4.95 3.47
N ALA A 83 7.24 5.30 2.86
CA ALA A 83 5.99 4.57 3.04
C ALA A 83 6.10 3.09 2.68
N PHE A 84 6.71 2.75 1.55
CA PHE A 84 6.92 1.37 1.07
C PHE A 84 8.40 0.98 1.05
N LEU A 85 9.23 1.65 1.86
CA LEU A 85 10.66 1.37 1.92
C LEU A 85 10.91 -0.13 2.17
N GLY A 86 11.66 -0.75 1.27
CA GLY A 86 12.07 -2.14 1.42
C GLY A 86 10.99 -3.20 1.17
N CYS A 87 9.85 -2.85 0.58
CA CYS A 87 8.82 -3.82 0.15
C CYS A 87 9.32 -4.66 -1.04
N ARG A 88 10.34 -5.50 -0.79
CA ARG A 88 11.09 -6.24 -1.82
C ARG A 88 10.25 -7.22 -2.62
N GLY A 89 9.21 -7.76 -2.02
CA GLY A 89 8.29 -8.74 -2.63
C GLY A 89 7.19 -8.11 -3.49
N MET A 90 7.07 -6.78 -3.47
CA MET A 90 6.00 -6.09 -4.20
C MET A 90 6.28 -6.12 -5.70
N THR A 91 5.39 -6.75 -6.46
CA THR A 91 5.48 -6.92 -7.92
C THR A 91 4.52 -6.01 -8.68
N GLU A 92 3.46 -5.55 -8.02
CA GLU A 92 2.43 -4.70 -8.61
C GLU A 92 2.14 -3.49 -7.72
N LEU A 93 2.06 -2.31 -8.34
CA LEU A 93 1.67 -1.06 -7.72
C LEU A 93 0.62 -0.35 -8.57
N THR A 94 -0.51 -0.01 -7.98
CA THR A 94 -1.56 0.78 -8.63
C THR A 94 -1.74 2.09 -7.89
N LEU A 95 -1.54 3.21 -8.59
CA LEU A 95 -1.73 4.57 -8.07
C LEU A 95 -2.88 5.26 -8.81
N PRO A 96 -3.80 5.94 -8.10
CA PRO A 96 -4.92 6.67 -8.71
C PRO A 96 -4.51 8.05 -9.21
N ASN A 97 -5.33 8.64 -10.08
CA ASN A 97 -5.15 10.02 -10.55
C ASN A 97 -5.39 11.11 -9.47
N SER A 98 -5.61 10.75 -8.23
CA SER A 98 -5.62 11.70 -7.10
C SER A 98 -4.22 11.94 -6.52
N VAL A 99 -3.26 11.02 -6.75
CA VAL A 99 -1.89 11.16 -6.23
C VAL A 99 -1.13 12.21 -7.04
N THR A 100 -0.63 13.23 -6.35
CA THR A 100 0.12 14.35 -6.95
C THR A 100 1.59 14.37 -6.59
N SER A 101 1.97 13.69 -5.49
CA SER A 101 3.37 13.64 -5.03
C SER A 101 3.76 12.29 -4.47
N ILE A 102 5.04 11.96 -4.64
CA ILE A 102 5.68 10.78 -4.09
C ILE A 102 6.86 11.25 -3.24
N GLY A 103 6.84 10.89 -1.96
CA GLY A 103 7.84 11.29 -0.97
C GLY A 103 9.21 10.64 -1.17
N GLY A 104 10.20 11.13 -0.45
CA GLY A 104 11.56 10.58 -0.47
C GLY A 104 11.57 9.14 0.04
N ASN A 105 12.42 8.30 -0.56
CA ASN A 105 12.57 6.87 -0.20
C ASN A 105 11.25 6.06 -0.25
N ALA A 106 10.19 6.62 -0.81
CA ALA A 106 8.84 6.03 -0.73
C ALA A 106 8.77 4.57 -1.20
N PHE A 107 9.51 4.22 -2.23
CA PHE A 107 9.59 2.87 -2.81
C PHE A 107 11.04 2.37 -2.90
N GLU A 108 11.95 2.95 -2.12
CA GLU A 108 13.36 2.52 -2.12
C GLU A 108 13.46 1.02 -1.82
N GLY A 109 14.22 0.32 -2.66
CA GLY A 109 14.47 -1.12 -2.50
C GLY A 109 13.27 -2.02 -2.81
N CYS A 110 12.23 -1.53 -3.50
CA CYS A 110 11.12 -2.34 -4.01
C CYS A 110 11.59 -3.18 -5.22
N ASN A 111 12.47 -4.14 -4.98
CA ASN A 111 13.18 -4.88 -6.03
C ASN A 111 12.28 -5.77 -6.89
N GLY A 112 11.10 -6.11 -6.41
CA GLY A 112 10.11 -6.94 -7.12
C GLY A 112 9.32 -6.20 -8.19
N LEU A 113 9.27 -4.86 -8.16
CA LEU A 113 8.56 -4.07 -9.16
C LEU A 113 9.24 -4.22 -10.52
N THR A 114 8.49 -4.67 -11.52
CA THR A 114 8.98 -4.85 -12.90
C THR A 114 8.52 -3.76 -13.84
N GLU A 115 7.40 -3.15 -13.53
CA GLU A 115 6.78 -2.06 -14.28
C GLU A 115 6.29 -0.98 -13.32
N LEU A 116 6.43 0.28 -13.71
CA LEU A 116 5.90 1.42 -12.96
C LEU A 116 5.16 2.37 -13.92
N ILE A 117 3.86 2.51 -13.69
CA ILE A 117 3.01 3.46 -14.40
C ILE A 117 2.58 4.54 -13.41
N LEU A 118 3.14 5.73 -13.57
CA LEU A 118 2.75 6.89 -12.78
C LEU A 118 1.54 7.59 -13.41
N PRO A 119 0.52 7.97 -12.59
CA PRO A 119 -0.64 8.68 -13.10
C PRO A 119 -0.26 10.12 -13.56
N ASN A 120 -1.02 10.64 -14.51
CA ASN A 120 -0.83 11.99 -15.06
C ASN A 120 -1.08 13.14 -14.05
N SER A 121 -1.42 12.83 -12.83
CA SER A 121 -1.56 13.78 -11.72
C SER A 121 -0.26 14.03 -10.97
N VAL A 122 0.73 13.12 -11.07
CA VAL A 122 2.00 13.23 -10.33
C VAL A 122 2.81 14.39 -10.87
N THR A 123 3.17 15.31 -9.98
CA THR A 123 3.98 16.50 -10.31
C THR A 123 5.37 16.48 -9.68
N SER A 124 5.53 15.73 -8.57
CA SER A 124 6.82 15.67 -7.86
C SER A 124 7.16 14.26 -7.38
N ILE A 125 8.44 13.93 -7.47
CA ILE A 125 9.03 12.67 -7.00
C ILE A 125 10.21 13.06 -6.12
N GLY A 126 10.24 12.55 -4.88
CA GLY A 126 11.26 12.87 -3.88
C GLY A 126 12.60 12.18 -4.11
N ASP A 127 13.59 12.54 -3.29
CA ASP A 127 14.93 11.96 -3.31
C ASP A 127 14.84 10.44 -3.04
N TYR A 128 15.60 9.64 -3.78
CA TYR A 128 15.67 8.17 -3.64
C TYR A 128 14.33 7.45 -3.75
N ALA A 129 13.27 8.07 -4.29
CA ALA A 129 11.91 7.53 -4.26
C ALA A 129 11.80 6.10 -4.83
N PHE A 130 12.54 5.76 -5.85
CA PHE A 130 12.61 4.43 -6.49
C PHE A 130 14.04 3.88 -6.53
N PHE A 131 14.94 4.41 -5.69
CA PHE A 131 16.32 3.95 -5.65
C PHE A 131 16.37 2.45 -5.33
N GLY A 132 17.19 1.73 -6.08
CA GLY A 132 17.35 0.29 -5.89
C GLY A 132 16.14 -0.57 -6.28
N CYS A 133 15.16 -0.04 -7.01
CA CYS A 133 14.09 -0.83 -7.63
C CYS A 133 14.66 -1.64 -8.81
N SER A 134 15.57 -2.57 -8.53
CA SER A 134 16.37 -3.28 -9.54
C SER A 134 15.57 -4.18 -10.49
N GLY A 135 14.31 -4.45 -10.18
CA GLY A 135 13.38 -5.19 -11.05
C GLY A 135 12.77 -4.33 -12.16
N LEU A 136 12.81 -2.99 -12.04
CA LEU A 136 12.17 -2.12 -13.03
C LEU A 136 12.90 -2.21 -14.39
N THR A 137 12.19 -2.71 -15.38
CA THR A 137 12.65 -2.78 -16.78
C THR A 137 12.01 -1.71 -17.64
N GLU A 138 10.87 -1.19 -17.22
CA GLU A 138 10.13 -0.15 -17.92
C GLU A 138 9.68 0.94 -16.96
N LEU A 139 9.89 2.18 -17.36
CA LEU A 139 9.46 3.38 -16.64
C LEU A 139 8.89 4.39 -17.63
N THR A 140 7.66 4.79 -17.41
CA THR A 140 7.05 5.90 -18.13
C THR A 140 6.75 7.03 -17.17
N LEU A 141 7.45 8.17 -17.36
CA LEU A 141 7.16 9.40 -16.61
C LEU A 141 6.08 10.20 -17.34
N PRO A 142 5.03 10.62 -16.66
CA PRO A 142 4.03 11.49 -17.26
C PRO A 142 4.57 12.92 -17.45
N ASN A 143 4.03 13.64 -18.42
CA ASN A 143 4.41 15.03 -18.72
C ASN A 143 4.10 16.01 -17.57
N SER A 144 3.33 15.59 -16.60
CA SER A 144 2.98 16.37 -15.40
C SER A 144 4.13 16.51 -14.41
N VAL A 145 5.13 15.62 -14.45
CA VAL A 145 6.26 15.65 -13.50
C VAL A 145 7.13 16.85 -13.79
N THR A 146 7.21 17.76 -12.83
CA THR A 146 8.01 18.99 -12.90
C THR A 146 9.22 18.96 -11.97
N SER A 147 9.26 18.04 -11.00
CA SER A 147 10.36 17.91 -10.03
C SER A 147 10.69 16.44 -9.78
N ILE A 148 11.99 16.12 -9.85
CA ILE A 148 12.54 14.80 -9.52
C ILE A 148 13.73 15.03 -8.59
N GLY A 149 13.71 14.39 -7.44
CA GLY A 149 14.75 14.46 -6.44
C GLY A 149 16.03 13.71 -6.81
N GLY A 150 17.07 13.90 -6.01
CA GLY A 150 18.36 13.25 -6.22
C GLY A 150 18.26 11.73 -6.12
N ASN A 151 18.90 11.00 -7.04
CA ASN A 151 18.92 9.53 -7.07
C ASN A 151 17.53 8.88 -7.01
N ALA A 152 16.52 9.53 -7.57
CA ALA A 152 15.13 9.04 -7.50
C ALA A 152 14.95 7.66 -8.16
N PHE A 153 15.86 7.27 -9.08
CA PHE A 153 15.85 6.00 -9.81
C PHE A 153 17.20 5.30 -9.79
#